data_c33e81b89694b53b51f2b4d1cc5549ea
#
_entry.id   c33e81b89694b53b51f2b4d1cc5549ea
#
_cell.length_a   1.000
_cell.length_b   1.000
_cell.length_c   1.000
_cell.angle_alpha   90.00
_cell.angle_beta   90.00
_cell.angle_gamma   90.00
#
_symmetry.space_group_name_H-M   'P 1'
#
loop_
_entity.id
_entity.type
_entity.pdbx_description
1 polymer ?
#
loop_
_entity_poly.entity_id
_entity_poly.type
_entity_poly.pdbx_seq_one_letter_code
_entity_poly.pdbx_strand_id
1 'polypeptide(L)'
;HALPFQDLHYVYALSRAGEDERVNEMLLSMQEYAKTVKPDIRQKWTEVVLPAAKGMVAHARGEWARAMQQLQPTLPRLYEVGGSHAQRDLFEQVYLDAWLRAEQNREALYLLEKRVAARRYVPSIQRGVAFNYNQLGLRAG
;
A
#
# COMPACT_ATOMS: atom_id res chain seq x y z
N HIS A 1 -9.65 3.00 -19.37
CA HIS A 1 -9.83 3.57 -18.01
C HIS A 1 -11.28 3.95 -17.68
N ALA A 2 -12.23 3.49 -18.49
CA ALA A 2 -13.65 3.78 -18.26
C ALA A 2 -14.21 3.11 -16.99
N LEU A 3 -13.58 2.03 -16.52
CA LEU A 3 -14.02 1.26 -15.36
C LEU A 3 -12.91 1.25 -14.29
N PRO A 4 -12.91 2.22 -13.35
CA PRO A 4 -11.83 2.37 -12.37
C PRO A 4 -11.55 1.12 -11.54
N PHE A 5 -12.57 0.36 -11.14
CA PHE A 5 -12.34 -0.86 -10.35
C PHE A 5 -11.63 -1.95 -11.14
N GLN A 6 -11.85 -2.05 -12.44
CA GLN A 6 -11.08 -2.99 -13.28
C GLN A 6 -9.62 -2.57 -13.35
N ASP A 7 -9.35 -1.29 -13.51
CA ASP A 7 -7.98 -0.77 -13.50
C ASP A 7 -7.28 -1.03 -12.17
N LEU A 8 -7.99 -0.83 -11.06
CA LEU A 8 -7.45 -1.09 -9.71
C LEU A 8 -7.12 -2.57 -9.51
N HIS A 9 -8.02 -3.46 -9.91
CA HIS A 9 -7.76 -4.91 -9.84
C HIS A 9 -6.60 -5.32 -10.72
N TYR A 10 -6.52 -4.76 -11.93
CA TYR A 10 -5.46 -5.10 -12.88
C TYR A 10 -4.09 -4.66 -12.36
N VAL A 11 -3.96 -3.43 -11.87
CA VAL A 11 -2.69 -2.94 -11.34
C VAL A 11 -2.26 -3.72 -10.09
N TYR A 12 -3.20 -4.13 -9.27
CA TYR A 12 -2.91 -4.95 -8.09
C TYR A 12 -2.40 -6.34 -8.51
N ALA A 13 -3.07 -6.98 -9.46
CA ALA A 13 -2.67 -8.29 -9.99
C ALA A 13 -1.26 -8.24 -10.61
N LEU A 14 -0.96 -7.22 -11.40
CA LEU A 14 0.37 -7.01 -11.96
C LEU A 14 1.43 -6.84 -10.88
N SER A 15 1.11 -6.07 -9.85
CA SER A 15 2.02 -5.81 -8.74
C SER A 15 2.30 -7.10 -7.94
N ARG A 16 1.26 -7.90 -7.68
CA ARG A 16 1.40 -9.20 -7.03
C ARG A 16 2.22 -10.19 -7.85
N ALA A 17 2.17 -10.09 -9.17
CA ALA A 17 2.96 -10.92 -10.07
C ALA A 17 4.41 -10.44 -10.25
N GLY A 18 4.78 -9.31 -9.64
CA GLY A 18 6.12 -8.73 -9.76
C GLY A 18 6.40 -8.06 -11.10
N GLU A 19 5.36 -7.71 -11.85
CA GLU A 19 5.46 -7.08 -13.17
C GLU A 19 5.65 -5.56 -13.05
N ASP A 20 6.76 -5.13 -12.45
CA ASP A 20 6.97 -3.74 -12.05
C ASP A 20 6.94 -2.76 -13.22
N GLU A 21 7.47 -3.12 -14.40
CA GLU A 21 7.42 -2.25 -15.57
C GLU A 21 5.98 -1.99 -16.01
N ARG A 22 5.17 -3.05 -16.04
CA ARG A 22 3.75 -2.94 -16.41
C ARG A 22 2.96 -2.17 -15.37
N VAL A 23 3.28 -2.33 -14.09
CA VAL A 23 2.68 -1.53 -13.01
C VAL A 23 2.96 -0.06 -13.24
N ASN A 24 4.22 0.31 -13.51
CA ASN A 24 4.60 1.69 -13.75
C ASN A 24 3.91 2.26 -14.99
N GLU A 25 3.85 1.52 -16.08
CA GLU A 25 3.14 1.91 -17.30
C GLU A 25 1.66 2.15 -17.02
N MET A 26 1.03 1.26 -16.27
CA MET A 26 -0.39 1.37 -15.92
C MET A 26 -0.65 2.60 -15.04
N LEU A 27 0.17 2.85 -14.03
CA LEU A 27 0.03 4.02 -13.17
C LEU A 27 0.21 5.32 -13.96
N LEU A 28 1.18 5.38 -14.87
CA LEU A 28 1.36 6.52 -15.75
C LEU A 28 0.15 6.74 -16.66
N SER A 29 -0.37 5.67 -17.25
CA SER A 29 -1.57 5.72 -18.08
C SER A 29 -2.77 6.26 -17.30
N MET A 30 -2.96 5.82 -16.07
CA MET A 30 -4.02 6.30 -15.18
C MET A 30 -3.85 7.79 -14.85
N GLN A 31 -2.63 8.24 -14.59
CA GLN A 31 -2.32 9.65 -14.32
C GLN A 31 -2.62 10.52 -15.55
N GLU A 32 -2.21 10.08 -16.72
CA GLU A 32 -2.48 10.80 -17.98
C GLU A 32 -3.99 10.87 -18.28
N TYR A 33 -4.70 9.76 -18.07
CA TYR A 33 -6.16 9.75 -18.21
C TYR A 33 -6.82 10.77 -17.29
N ALA A 34 -6.38 10.85 -16.04
CA ALA A 34 -6.93 11.80 -15.07
C ALA A 34 -6.79 13.26 -15.53
N LYS A 35 -5.74 13.58 -16.30
CA LYS A 35 -5.54 14.93 -16.84
C LYS A 35 -6.47 15.27 -18.01
N THR A 36 -6.98 14.26 -18.71
CA THR A 36 -7.75 14.46 -19.95
C THR A 36 -9.25 14.49 -19.76
N VAL A 37 -9.75 14.07 -18.60
CA VAL A 37 -11.18 13.97 -18.31
C VAL A 37 -11.75 15.29 -17.76
N LYS A 38 -13.08 15.37 -17.69
CA LYS A 38 -13.79 16.53 -17.14
C LYS A 38 -13.38 16.77 -15.67
N PRO A 39 -13.46 18.04 -15.19
CA PRO A 39 -12.97 18.39 -13.84
C PRO A 39 -13.58 17.57 -12.70
N ASP A 40 -14.87 17.24 -12.74
CA ASP A 40 -15.53 16.44 -11.72
C ASP A 40 -14.98 14.98 -11.70
N ILE A 41 -14.79 14.39 -12.87
CA ILE A 41 -14.22 13.06 -13.01
C ILE A 41 -12.72 13.09 -12.62
N ARG A 42 -12.01 14.14 -13.00
CA ARG A 42 -10.61 14.33 -12.64
C ARG A 42 -10.41 14.34 -11.13
N GLN A 43 -11.29 15.01 -10.39
CA GLN A 43 -11.22 15.05 -8.94
C GLN A 43 -11.32 13.65 -8.33
N LYS A 44 -12.28 12.84 -8.80
CA LYS A 44 -12.43 11.45 -8.35
C LYS A 44 -11.20 10.62 -8.64
N TRP A 45 -10.62 10.76 -9.82
CA TRP A 45 -9.40 10.06 -10.21
C TRP A 45 -8.21 10.48 -9.36
N THR A 46 -8.02 11.78 -9.14
CA THR A 46 -6.89 12.31 -8.39
C THR A 46 -7.00 11.98 -6.90
N GLU A 47 -8.19 12.09 -6.32
CA GLU A 47 -8.38 11.96 -4.87
C GLU A 47 -8.75 10.55 -4.41
N VAL A 48 -9.29 9.71 -5.29
CA VAL A 48 -9.75 8.37 -4.92
C VAL A 48 -9.06 7.28 -5.71
N VAL A 49 -9.15 7.28 -7.03
CA VAL A 49 -8.66 6.17 -7.85
C VAL A 49 -7.14 6.05 -7.80
N LEU A 50 -6.41 7.13 -8.04
CA LEU A 50 -4.95 7.11 -8.03
C LEU A 50 -4.36 6.77 -6.66
N PRO A 51 -4.81 7.37 -5.55
CA PRO A 51 -4.34 6.95 -4.23
C PRO A 51 -4.67 5.49 -3.92
N ALA A 52 -5.86 5.01 -4.29
CA ALA A 52 -6.22 3.60 -4.11
C ALA A 52 -5.29 2.68 -4.90
N ALA A 53 -4.98 3.02 -6.15
CA ALA A 53 -4.03 2.26 -6.97
C ALA A 53 -2.65 2.21 -6.33
N LYS A 54 -2.13 3.33 -5.88
CA LYS A 54 -0.82 3.42 -5.21
C LYS A 54 -0.81 2.62 -3.90
N GLY A 55 -1.91 2.65 -3.15
CA GLY A 55 -2.05 1.88 -1.92
C GLY A 55 -2.05 0.38 -2.17
N MET A 56 -2.76 -0.07 -3.20
CA MET A 56 -2.78 -1.48 -3.60
C MET A 56 -1.41 -1.97 -4.05
N VAL A 57 -0.71 -1.17 -4.84
CA VAL A 57 0.68 -1.47 -5.27
C VAL A 57 1.61 -1.55 -4.06
N ALA A 58 1.54 -0.61 -3.14
CA ALA A 58 2.35 -0.61 -1.92
C ALA A 58 2.08 -1.87 -1.09
N HIS A 59 0.82 -2.26 -0.91
CA HIS A 59 0.46 -3.48 -0.20
C HIS A 59 1.09 -4.71 -0.86
N ALA A 60 0.97 -4.84 -2.18
CA ALA A 60 1.53 -5.97 -2.91
C ALA A 60 3.06 -6.07 -2.79
N ARG A 61 3.73 -4.94 -2.57
CA ARG A 61 5.18 -4.86 -2.39
C ARG A 61 5.61 -4.98 -0.93
N GLY A 62 4.69 -5.16 0.00
CA GLY A 62 5.01 -5.26 1.43
C GLY A 62 5.31 -3.92 2.10
N GLU A 63 4.98 -2.82 1.48
CA GLU A 63 5.14 -1.47 2.02
C GLU A 63 3.90 -1.09 2.82
N TRP A 64 3.76 -1.65 4.03
CA TRP A 64 2.52 -1.60 4.81
C TRP A 64 2.11 -0.19 5.23
N ALA A 65 3.05 0.60 5.74
CA ALA A 65 2.77 1.97 6.17
C ALA A 65 2.32 2.85 4.99
N ARG A 66 2.98 2.70 3.84
CA ARG A 66 2.63 3.43 2.62
C ARG A 66 1.27 3.02 2.09
N ALA A 67 0.95 1.72 2.14
CA ALA A 67 -0.36 1.22 1.74
C ALA A 67 -1.46 1.87 2.58
N MET A 68 -1.28 1.93 3.89
CA MET A 68 -2.23 2.57 4.81
C MET A 68 -2.38 4.06 4.50
N GLN A 69 -1.28 4.76 4.33
CA GLN A 69 -1.28 6.21 4.04
C GLN A 69 -2.06 6.53 2.77
N GLN A 70 -1.90 5.72 1.74
CA GLN A 70 -2.58 5.93 0.47
C GLN A 70 -4.05 5.49 0.50
N LEU A 71 -4.36 4.37 1.16
CA LEU A 71 -5.71 3.81 1.17
C LEU A 71 -6.66 4.53 2.13
N GLN A 72 -6.18 4.95 3.31
CA GLN A 72 -7.04 5.49 4.35
C GLN A 72 -7.99 6.60 3.87
N PRO A 73 -7.53 7.64 3.17
CA PRO A 73 -8.44 8.70 2.72
C PRO A 73 -9.40 8.27 1.62
N THR A 74 -9.15 7.14 0.95
CA THR A 74 -10.00 6.67 -0.15
C THR A 74 -11.16 5.81 0.32
N LEU A 75 -11.02 5.09 1.43
CA LEU A 75 -12.01 4.09 1.86
C LEU A 75 -13.43 4.64 1.98
N PRO A 76 -13.68 5.79 2.64
CA PRO A 76 -15.03 6.32 2.76
C PRO A 76 -15.57 6.88 1.44
N ARG A 77 -14.74 7.03 0.42
CA ARG A 77 -15.10 7.64 -0.86
C ARG A 77 -15.12 6.66 -2.03
N LEU A 78 -14.84 5.38 -1.81
CA LEU A 78 -14.83 4.38 -2.88
C LEU A 78 -16.17 4.26 -3.61
N TYR A 79 -17.28 4.53 -2.93
CA TYR A 79 -18.61 4.54 -3.55
C TYR A 79 -18.72 5.55 -4.70
N GLU A 80 -17.91 6.61 -4.69
CA GLU A 80 -17.94 7.66 -5.72
C GLU A 80 -17.49 7.17 -7.09
N VAL A 81 -16.68 6.10 -7.12
CA VAL A 81 -16.14 5.54 -8.36
C VAL A 81 -16.84 4.26 -8.78
N GLY A 82 -17.95 3.92 -8.12
CA GLY A 82 -18.76 2.76 -8.46
C GLY A 82 -18.30 1.47 -7.79
N GLY A 83 -18.57 0.34 -8.45
CA GLY A 83 -18.23 -0.97 -7.91
C GLY A 83 -19.29 -1.54 -6.96
N SER A 84 -19.28 -2.84 -6.79
CA SER A 84 -20.13 -3.53 -5.83
C SER A 84 -19.60 -3.40 -4.40
N HIS A 85 -20.42 -3.76 -3.41
CA HIS A 85 -19.96 -3.85 -2.03
C HIS A 85 -18.77 -4.80 -1.88
N ALA A 86 -18.81 -5.94 -2.56
CA ALA A 86 -17.72 -6.92 -2.52
C ALA A 86 -16.42 -6.36 -3.09
N GLN A 87 -16.50 -5.58 -4.18
CA GLN A 87 -15.33 -4.94 -4.77
C GLN A 87 -14.74 -3.88 -3.84
N ARG A 88 -15.57 -3.06 -3.20
CA ARG A 88 -15.12 -2.06 -2.24
C ARG A 88 -14.57 -2.69 -0.96
N ASP A 89 -15.17 -3.79 -0.52
CA ASP A 89 -14.75 -4.51 0.68
C ASP A 89 -13.32 -5.03 0.57
N LEU A 90 -12.89 -5.42 -0.63
CA LEU A 90 -11.50 -5.84 -0.87
C LEU A 90 -10.51 -4.76 -0.41
N PHE A 91 -10.77 -3.49 -0.68
CA PHE A 91 -9.88 -2.40 -0.29
C PHE A 91 -9.81 -2.22 1.22
N GLU A 92 -10.93 -2.39 1.91
CA GLU A 92 -10.96 -2.38 3.37
C GLU A 92 -10.15 -3.53 3.96
N GLN A 93 -10.28 -4.73 3.38
CA GLN A 93 -9.51 -5.91 3.80
C GLN A 93 -8.02 -5.72 3.57
N VAL A 94 -7.63 -5.15 2.43
CA VAL A 94 -6.22 -4.84 2.14
C VAL A 94 -5.67 -3.84 3.15
N TYR A 95 -6.44 -2.80 3.47
CA TYR A 95 -6.05 -1.82 4.49
C TYR A 95 -5.86 -2.47 5.86
N LEU A 96 -6.80 -3.30 6.29
CA LEU A 96 -6.70 -4.00 7.57
C LEU A 96 -5.51 -4.95 7.61
N ASP A 97 -5.26 -5.67 6.52
CA ASP A 97 -4.08 -6.54 6.41
C ASP A 97 -2.78 -5.74 6.54
N ALA A 98 -2.69 -4.59 5.85
CA ALA A 98 -1.53 -3.71 5.96
C ALA A 98 -1.33 -3.22 7.40
N TRP A 99 -2.42 -2.83 8.06
CA TRP A 99 -2.39 -2.37 9.45
C TRP A 99 -1.90 -3.47 10.40
N LEU A 100 -2.44 -4.67 10.28
CA LEU A 100 -2.03 -5.81 11.10
C LEU A 100 -0.56 -6.16 10.91
N ARG A 101 -0.08 -6.17 9.68
CA ARG A 101 1.32 -6.47 9.38
C ARG A 101 2.26 -5.40 9.91
N ALA A 102 1.88 -4.13 9.80
CA ALA A 102 2.65 -3.02 10.38
C ALA A 102 2.74 -3.14 11.90
N GLU A 103 1.64 -3.46 12.58
CA GLU A 103 1.62 -3.64 14.03
C GLU A 103 2.45 -4.85 14.48
N GLN A 104 2.37 -5.97 13.77
CA GLN A 104 3.19 -7.16 14.04
C GLN A 104 4.69 -6.84 13.94
N ASN A 105 5.08 -6.09 12.92
CA ASN A 105 6.48 -5.69 12.74
C ASN A 105 6.93 -4.75 13.85
N ARG A 106 6.11 -3.81 14.27
CA ARG A 106 6.42 -2.90 15.40
C ARG A 106 6.58 -3.67 16.70
N GLU A 107 5.69 -4.60 16.98
CA GLU A 107 5.76 -5.42 18.18
C GLU A 107 7.02 -6.28 18.19
N ALA A 108 7.33 -6.94 17.08
CA ALA A 108 8.55 -7.72 16.94
C ALA A 108 9.80 -6.87 17.14
N LEU A 109 9.84 -5.68 16.55
CA LEU A 109 10.94 -4.73 16.72
C LEU A 109 11.09 -4.30 18.17
N TYR A 110 9.98 -3.98 18.83
CA TYR A 110 9.99 -3.60 20.24
C TYR A 110 10.56 -4.71 21.14
N LEU A 111 10.15 -5.95 20.92
CA LEU A 111 10.66 -7.11 21.66
C LEU A 111 12.15 -7.33 21.42
N LEU A 112 12.60 -7.18 20.17
CA LEU A 112 14.03 -7.29 19.84
C LEU A 112 14.84 -6.18 20.48
N GLU A 113 14.36 -4.95 20.48
CA GLU A 113 15.03 -3.82 21.14
C GLU A 113 15.15 -4.05 22.63
N LYS A 114 14.12 -4.60 23.29
CA LYS A 114 14.17 -4.99 24.69
C LYS A 114 15.26 -6.03 24.96
N ARG A 115 15.36 -7.04 24.10
CA ARG A 115 16.39 -8.08 24.20
C ARG A 115 17.78 -7.50 24.02
N VAL A 116 17.96 -6.58 23.09
CA VAL A 116 19.22 -5.88 22.86
C VAL A 116 19.60 -5.05 24.10
N ALA A 117 18.65 -4.34 24.71
CA ALA A 117 18.88 -3.58 25.92
C ALA A 117 19.29 -4.48 27.11
N ALA A 118 18.70 -5.68 27.21
CA ALA A 118 19.02 -6.66 28.25
C ALA A 118 20.32 -7.43 27.99
N ARG A 119 20.72 -7.62 26.71
CA ARG A 119 21.87 -8.43 26.29
C ARG A 119 22.66 -7.71 25.19
N ARG A 120 23.19 -6.53 25.50
CA ARG A 120 23.83 -5.61 24.54
C ARG A 120 24.93 -6.20 23.69
N TYR A 121 25.56 -7.29 24.12
CA TYR A 121 26.76 -7.82 23.50
C TYR A 121 26.49 -9.06 22.65
N VAL A 122 25.21 -9.32 22.27
CA VAL A 122 24.85 -10.47 21.42
C VAL A 122 24.62 -10.00 19.97
N PRO A 123 25.61 -10.19 19.06
CA PRO A 123 25.53 -9.66 17.68
C PRO A 123 24.33 -10.18 16.88
N SER A 124 23.90 -11.42 17.13
CA SER A 124 22.75 -12.00 16.44
C SER A 124 21.44 -11.26 16.73
N ILE A 125 21.27 -10.75 17.96
CA ILE A 125 20.10 -9.97 18.34
C ILE A 125 20.13 -8.59 17.67
N GLN A 126 21.32 -7.95 17.61
CA GLN A 126 21.51 -6.69 16.93
C GLN A 126 21.19 -6.81 15.43
N ARG A 127 21.59 -7.90 14.78
CA ARG A 127 21.23 -8.17 13.39
C ARG A 127 19.72 -8.36 13.21
N GLY A 128 19.06 -8.98 14.16
CA GLY A 128 17.62 -9.14 14.17
C GLY A 128 16.88 -7.79 14.22
N VAL A 129 17.36 -6.84 15.02
CA VAL A 129 16.82 -5.49 15.07
C VAL A 129 16.97 -4.81 13.72
N ALA A 130 18.15 -4.85 13.10
CA ALA A 130 18.40 -4.27 11.78
C ALA A 130 17.48 -4.87 10.70
N PHE A 131 17.27 -6.18 10.73
CA PHE A 131 16.38 -6.87 9.80
C PHE A 131 14.93 -6.35 9.92
N ASN A 132 14.43 -6.18 11.14
CA ASN A 132 13.07 -5.65 11.35
C ASN A 132 12.92 -4.19 10.90
N TYR A 133 13.93 -3.35 11.09
CA TYR A 133 13.93 -2.00 10.53
C TYR A 133 13.76 -2.01 9.01
N ASN A 134 14.46 -2.91 8.33
CA ASN A 134 14.33 -3.07 6.88
C ASN A 134 12.92 -3.50 6.48
N GLN A 135 12.30 -4.43 7.20
CA GLN A 135 10.92 -4.87 6.93
C GLN A 135 9.90 -3.74 7.12
N LEU A 136 10.11 -2.86 8.07
CA LEU A 136 9.25 -1.71 8.31
C LEU A 136 9.47 -0.57 7.31
N GLY A 137 10.43 -0.70 6.39
CA GLY A 137 10.77 0.36 5.46
C GLY A 137 11.47 1.54 6.12
N LEU A 138 11.99 1.36 7.33
CA LEU A 138 12.70 2.38 8.10
C LEU A 138 14.19 2.39 7.77
N ARG A 139 14.53 2.21 6.50
CA ARG A 139 15.91 2.37 6.09
C ARG A 139 16.30 3.84 6.24
N ALA A 140 17.45 4.07 6.86
CA ALA A 140 18.12 5.34 6.77
C ALA A 140 18.38 5.60 5.30
N GLY A 141 17.54 6.39 4.71
CA GLY A 141 17.67 6.80 3.31
C GLY A 141 18.51 8.02 3.25
#